data_6ce8772edddcf7abf2acbdb39cccb90b
#
_entry.id   6ce8772edddcf7abf2acbdb39cccb90b
#
_cell.length_a   1.000
_cell.length_b   1.000
_cell.length_c   1.000
_cell.angle_alpha   90.00
_cell.angle_beta   90.00
_cell.angle_gamma   90.00
#
_symmetry.space_group_name_H-M   'P 1'
#
loop_
_entity.id
_entity.type
_entity.pdbx_description
1 polymer ?
#
loop_
_entity_poly.entity_id
_entity_poly.type
_entity_poly.pdbx_seq_one_letter_code
_entity_poly.pdbx_strand_id
1 'polypeptide(L)'
;MFDFSIVTNWIHQMLTSLMPEGLAVFLECVVIGVCIILMYAVLAIILIYMERKICAFFQCRLGPMRVGKWGLLQVPCDVIKMLTKEIIDLKFSDRFLYNLAPFMVIIASFLTFACLPVSKGLEVLDFNVGVFFLLAASSIGVVGILLAGWSSNNKFSLIGAMRSGAQIISYELSCGLSILTMVVLMGTMQFSEIVAGQADGWFIFKGHIPALIAFIIYLIAGNAETNRGPFDLPEAESELTAGYHTEYSGMGFG
;
A
#
# COMPACT_ATOMS: atom_id res chain seq x y z
N MET A 1 23.19 -5.13 -4.01
CA MET A 1 22.32 -3.99 -3.71
C MET A 1 22.91 -2.77 -4.40
N PHE A 2 22.17 -2.08 -5.25
CA PHE A 2 22.66 -0.89 -5.94
C PHE A 2 22.84 0.23 -4.91
N ASP A 3 23.98 0.93 -4.96
CA ASP A 3 24.30 2.03 -4.04
C ASP A 3 23.95 3.37 -4.72
N PHE A 4 22.89 3.99 -4.28
CA PHE A 4 22.42 5.28 -4.79
C PHE A 4 22.99 6.48 -4.02
N SER A 5 23.82 6.25 -3.00
CA SER A 5 24.41 7.31 -2.19
C SER A 5 25.25 8.32 -3.01
N ILE A 6 25.85 7.86 -4.11
CA ILE A 6 26.61 8.71 -5.02
C ILE A 6 25.69 9.73 -5.71
N VAL A 7 24.50 9.28 -6.14
CA VAL A 7 23.53 10.14 -6.85
C VAL A 7 22.89 11.14 -5.89
N THR A 8 22.49 10.67 -4.70
CA THR A 8 21.87 11.54 -3.68
C THR A 8 22.86 12.60 -3.19
N ASN A 9 24.11 12.23 -2.93
CA ASN A 9 25.16 13.18 -2.54
C ASN A 9 25.47 14.19 -3.66
N TRP A 10 25.48 13.77 -4.92
CA TRP A 10 25.68 14.68 -6.04
C TRP A 10 24.53 15.69 -6.17
N ILE A 11 23.27 15.24 -6.04
CA ILE A 11 22.08 16.12 -6.04
C ILE A 11 22.16 17.10 -4.86
N HIS A 12 22.49 16.62 -3.66
CA HIS A 12 22.65 17.47 -2.48
C HIS A 12 23.70 18.56 -2.68
N GLN A 13 24.88 18.23 -3.21
CA GLN A 13 25.94 19.21 -3.50
C GLN A 13 25.52 20.24 -4.55
N MET A 14 24.79 19.82 -5.59
CA MET A 14 24.25 20.73 -6.60
C MET A 14 23.23 21.71 -6.00
N LEU A 15 22.29 21.22 -5.16
CA LEU A 15 21.26 22.06 -4.55
C LEU A 15 21.85 23.03 -3.51
N THR A 16 22.80 22.58 -2.69
CA THR A 16 23.46 23.44 -1.69
C THR A 16 24.35 24.50 -2.28
N SER A 17 24.84 24.30 -3.52
CA SER A 17 25.60 25.35 -4.23
C SER A 17 24.73 26.49 -4.77
N LEU A 18 23.43 26.25 -4.95
CA LEU A 18 22.49 27.20 -5.56
C LEU A 18 21.57 27.88 -4.54
N MET A 19 21.35 27.28 -3.38
CA MET A 19 20.33 27.71 -2.40
C MET A 19 20.82 27.53 -0.95
N PRO A 20 20.16 28.24 0.03
CA PRO A 20 20.40 28.00 1.45
C PRO A 20 20.13 26.55 1.83
N GLU A 21 20.95 25.98 2.72
CA GLU A 21 20.94 24.57 3.10
C GLU A 21 19.55 24.02 3.49
N GLY A 22 18.76 24.78 4.26
CA GLY A 22 17.41 24.36 4.67
C GLY A 22 16.43 24.22 3.50
N LEU A 23 16.55 25.07 2.48
CA LEU A 23 15.69 25.05 1.30
C LEU A 23 16.12 23.95 0.32
N ALA A 24 17.42 23.69 0.24
CA ALA A 24 17.99 22.59 -0.54
C ALA A 24 17.53 21.22 -0.01
N VAL A 25 17.60 20.99 1.30
CA VAL A 25 17.12 19.77 1.96
C VAL A 25 15.60 19.59 1.75
N PHE A 26 14.81 20.66 1.87
CA PHE A 26 13.37 20.57 1.63
C PHE A 26 13.04 20.15 0.18
N LEU A 27 13.70 20.75 -0.80
CA LEU A 27 13.53 20.40 -2.21
C LEU A 27 13.99 18.97 -2.51
N GLU A 28 15.08 18.54 -1.92
CA GLU A 28 15.58 17.17 -2.03
C GLU A 28 14.55 16.16 -1.51
N CYS A 29 14.00 16.38 -0.33
CA CYS A 29 12.92 15.54 0.21
C CYS A 29 11.69 15.50 -0.70
N VAL A 30 11.28 16.63 -1.29
CA VAL A 30 10.17 16.69 -2.24
C VAL A 30 10.47 15.88 -3.50
N VAL A 31 11.67 16.04 -4.08
CA VAL A 31 12.07 15.31 -5.30
C VAL A 31 12.13 13.80 -5.03
N ILE A 32 12.73 13.38 -3.91
CA ILE A 32 12.80 11.97 -3.52
C ILE A 32 11.38 11.42 -3.33
N GLY A 33 10.51 12.14 -2.63
CA GLY A 33 9.12 11.75 -2.42
C GLY A 33 8.36 11.56 -3.74
N VAL A 34 8.49 12.49 -4.67
CA VAL A 34 7.87 12.39 -6.02
C VAL A 34 8.44 11.20 -6.80
N CYS A 35 9.74 10.97 -6.77
CA CYS A 35 10.36 9.82 -7.44
C CYS A 35 9.84 8.49 -6.88
N ILE A 36 9.68 8.37 -5.56
CA ILE A 36 9.14 7.18 -4.91
C ILE A 36 7.68 6.96 -5.31
N ILE A 37 6.84 8.00 -5.27
CA ILE A 37 5.44 7.91 -5.71
C ILE A 37 5.35 7.44 -7.17
N LEU A 38 6.16 8.00 -8.07
CA LEU A 38 6.18 7.59 -9.47
C LEU A 38 6.64 6.14 -9.64
N MET A 39 7.65 5.72 -8.89
CA MET A 39 8.12 4.32 -8.90
C MET A 39 6.99 3.36 -8.50
N TYR A 40 6.27 3.66 -7.41
CA TYR A 40 5.14 2.84 -6.96
C TYR A 40 3.98 2.85 -7.93
N ALA A 41 3.68 4.00 -8.56
CA ALA A 41 2.64 4.08 -9.59
C ALA A 41 2.97 3.18 -10.78
N VAL A 42 4.21 3.18 -11.24
CA VAL A 42 4.67 2.29 -12.32
C VAL A 42 4.60 0.83 -11.90
N LEU A 43 5.05 0.51 -10.68
CA LEU A 43 4.99 -0.84 -10.12
C LEU A 43 3.54 -1.33 -10.02
N ALA A 44 2.62 -0.50 -9.55
CA ALA A 44 1.19 -0.81 -9.46
C ALA A 44 0.59 -1.13 -10.84
N ILE A 45 0.90 -0.33 -11.87
CA ILE A 45 0.47 -0.58 -13.25
C ILE A 45 0.94 -1.95 -13.75
N ILE A 46 2.21 -2.30 -13.48
CA ILE A 46 2.78 -3.59 -13.88
C ILE A 46 2.10 -4.74 -13.13
N LEU A 47 1.93 -4.62 -11.82
CA LEU A 47 1.33 -5.66 -10.99
C LEU A 47 -0.14 -5.91 -11.36
N ILE A 48 -0.94 -4.87 -11.56
CA ILE A 48 -2.35 -4.98 -12.00
C ILE A 48 -2.42 -5.65 -13.39
N TYR A 49 -1.52 -5.29 -14.31
CA TYR A 49 -1.45 -5.95 -15.61
C TYR A 49 -1.13 -7.44 -15.48
N MET A 50 -0.12 -7.79 -14.68
CA MET A 50 0.26 -9.18 -14.41
C MET A 50 -0.89 -9.97 -13.78
N GLU A 51 -1.57 -9.40 -12.79
CA GLU A 51 -2.74 -10.00 -12.15
C GLU A 51 -3.81 -10.36 -13.18
N ARG A 52 -4.21 -9.39 -14.01
CA ARG A 52 -5.24 -9.60 -15.04
C ARG A 52 -4.84 -10.69 -16.05
N LYS A 53 -3.56 -10.79 -16.42
CA LYS A 53 -3.06 -11.83 -17.32
C LYS A 53 -3.03 -13.20 -16.66
N ILE A 54 -2.50 -13.29 -15.45
CA ILE A 54 -2.38 -14.55 -14.71
C ILE A 54 -3.78 -15.11 -14.42
N CYS A 55 -4.70 -14.29 -13.89
CA CYS A 55 -6.08 -14.70 -13.67
C CYS A 55 -6.79 -15.16 -14.95
N ALA A 56 -6.52 -14.50 -16.08
CA ALA A 56 -7.08 -14.91 -17.36
C ALA A 56 -6.57 -16.28 -17.80
N PHE A 57 -5.28 -16.57 -17.64
CA PHE A 57 -4.71 -17.89 -17.95
C PHE A 57 -5.32 -18.99 -17.09
N PHE A 58 -5.51 -18.76 -15.79
CA PHE A 58 -6.22 -19.71 -14.93
C PHE A 58 -7.66 -19.96 -15.38
N GLN A 59 -8.31 -18.96 -15.99
CA GLN A 59 -9.65 -19.06 -16.55
C GLN A 59 -9.67 -19.52 -18.01
N CYS A 60 -8.56 -20.02 -18.57
CA CYS A 60 -8.44 -20.44 -19.97
C CYS A 60 -8.82 -19.36 -20.99
N ARG A 61 -8.52 -18.07 -20.70
CA ARG A 61 -8.74 -16.91 -21.59
C ARG A 61 -7.47 -16.05 -21.73
N LEU A 62 -7.40 -15.20 -22.77
CA LEU A 62 -6.19 -14.42 -23.08
C LEU A 62 -6.02 -13.12 -22.27
N GLY A 63 -7.05 -12.70 -21.50
CA GLY A 63 -7.01 -11.42 -20.80
C GLY A 63 -7.03 -10.19 -21.73
N PRO A 64 -6.60 -9.00 -21.24
CA PRO A 64 -6.61 -7.78 -22.04
C PRO A 64 -5.62 -7.89 -23.22
N MET A 65 -6.12 -7.63 -24.47
CA MET A 65 -5.33 -7.75 -25.70
C MET A 65 -5.53 -6.57 -26.66
N ARG A 66 -6.57 -5.74 -26.45
CA ARG A 66 -7.02 -4.78 -27.49
C ARG A 66 -6.32 -3.42 -27.43
N VAL A 67 -5.93 -2.96 -26.23
CA VAL A 67 -5.36 -1.61 -26.05
C VAL A 67 -3.84 -1.71 -25.99
N GLY A 68 -3.19 -1.26 -27.05
CA GLY A 68 -1.74 -1.41 -27.22
C GLY A 68 -1.30 -2.83 -27.54
N LYS A 69 0.01 -3.02 -27.76
CA LYS A 69 0.57 -4.34 -28.06
C LYS A 69 0.39 -5.23 -26.81
N TRP A 70 -0.34 -6.34 -26.98
CA TRP A 70 -0.63 -7.33 -25.92
C TRP A 70 -1.47 -6.79 -24.73
N GLY A 71 -2.12 -5.63 -24.89
CA GLY A 71 -2.95 -5.02 -23.88
C GLY A 71 -2.18 -4.26 -22.79
N LEU A 72 -0.92 -3.90 -23.02
CA LEU A 72 -0.08 -3.19 -22.04
C LEU A 72 -0.64 -1.83 -21.62
N LEU A 73 -1.32 -1.13 -22.53
CA LEU A 73 -1.89 0.18 -22.27
C LEU A 73 -3.28 0.14 -21.62
N GLN A 74 -3.82 -1.05 -21.33
CA GLN A 74 -5.15 -1.17 -20.73
C GLN A 74 -5.21 -0.52 -19.35
N VAL A 75 -4.24 -0.80 -18.48
CA VAL A 75 -4.22 -0.26 -17.11
C VAL A 75 -4.06 1.28 -17.12
N PRO A 76 -3.12 1.88 -17.87
CA PRO A 76 -3.08 3.34 -18.05
C PRO A 76 -4.38 3.96 -18.53
N CYS A 77 -5.06 3.32 -19.50
CA CYS A 77 -6.37 3.79 -19.96
C CYS A 77 -7.45 3.73 -18.86
N ASP A 78 -7.43 2.69 -18.04
CA ASP A 78 -8.35 2.57 -16.92
C ASP A 78 -8.10 3.69 -15.87
N VAL A 79 -6.84 4.02 -15.57
CA VAL A 79 -6.47 5.14 -14.70
C VAL A 79 -6.97 6.47 -15.27
N ILE A 80 -6.72 6.76 -16.56
CA ILE A 80 -7.21 7.98 -17.22
C ILE A 80 -8.74 8.05 -17.16
N LYS A 81 -9.41 6.93 -17.40
CA LYS A 81 -10.88 6.85 -17.30
C LYS A 81 -11.37 7.21 -15.90
N MET A 82 -10.72 6.73 -14.84
CA MET A 82 -11.10 7.07 -13.47
C MET A 82 -10.87 8.55 -13.14
N LEU A 83 -9.78 9.14 -13.66
CA LEU A 83 -9.47 10.56 -13.53
C LEU A 83 -10.49 11.48 -14.21
N THR A 84 -11.04 11.04 -15.37
CA THR A 84 -11.98 11.82 -16.17
C THR A 84 -13.45 11.56 -15.80
N LYS A 85 -13.71 10.57 -14.94
CA LYS A 85 -15.07 10.22 -14.52
C LYS A 85 -15.63 11.27 -13.57
N GLU A 86 -16.90 11.61 -13.73
CA GLU A 86 -17.63 12.55 -12.88
C GLU A 86 -17.69 12.07 -11.44
N ILE A 87 -17.43 12.99 -10.51
CA ILE A 87 -17.58 12.76 -9.07
C ILE A 87 -19.00 13.15 -8.68
N ILE A 88 -19.74 12.21 -8.11
CA ILE A 88 -21.12 12.40 -7.70
C ILE A 88 -21.13 12.83 -6.23
N ASP A 89 -21.62 14.04 -5.96
CA ASP A 89 -21.80 14.56 -4.59
C ASP A 89 -23.11 14.06 -3.99
N LEU A 90 -23.01 13.39 -2.85
CA LEU A 90 -24.16 12.93 -2.08
C LEU A 90 -24.74 14.05 -1.23
N LYS A 91 -26.06 14.28 -1.35
CA LYS A 91 -26.75 15.36 -0.60
C LYS A 91 -26.85 15.10 0.91
N PHE A 92 -26.91 13.83 1.32
CA PHE A 92 -27.15 13.42 2.71
C PHE A 92 -25.92 12.85 3.41
N SER A 93 -24.73 12.90 2.79
CA SER A 93 -23.47 12.51 3.41
C SER A 93 -22.88 13.64 4.24
N ASP A 94 -22.08 13.29 5.26
CA ASP A 94 -21.21 14.24 5.94
C ASP A 94 -20.01 14.55 5.03
N ARG A 95 -20.09 15.69 4.31
CA ARG A 95 -19.11 16.07 3.28
C ARG A 95 -17.67 16.13 3.79
N PHE A 96 -17.46 16.57 5.02
CA PHE A 96 -16.12 16.67 5.58
C PHE A 96 -15.52 15.28 5.81
N LEU A 97 -16.23 14.39 6.50
CA LEU A 97 -15.77 13.03 6.78
C LEU A 97 -15.70 12.18 5.51
N TYR A 98 -16.67 12.37 4.60
CA TYR A 98 -16.72 11.65 3.31
C TYR A 98 -15.48 11.93 2.45
N ASN A 99 -15.07 13.20 2.37
CA ASN A 99 -13.86 13.56 1.62
C ASN A 99 -12.58 13.21 2.39
N LEU A 100 -12.58 13.24 3.73
CA LEU A 100 -11.42 12.92 4.55
C LEU A 100 -11.06 11.43 4.48
N ALA A 101 -12.04 10.54 4.36
CA ALA A 101 -11.81 9.10 4.41
C ALA A 101 -10.83 8.57 3.34
N PRO A 102 -10.97 8.88 2.04
CA PRO A 102 -9.99 8.47 1.04
C PRO A 102 -8.58 9.04 1.30
N PHE A 103 -8.50 10.29 1.77
CA PHE A 103 -7.20 10.88 2.13
C PHE A 103 -6.52 10.14 3.27
N MET A 104 -7.26 9.67 4.27
CA MET A 104 -6.70 8.88 5.38
C MET A 104 -6.11 7.57 4.88
N VAL A 105 -6.79 6.87 3.97
CA VAL A 105 -6.28 5.62 3.36
C VAL A 105 -5.01 5.89 2.53
N ILE A 106 -5.01 6.93 1.71
CA ILE A 106 -3.85 7.31 0.89
C ILE A 106 -2.66 7.70 1.78
N ILE A 107 -2.89 8.52 2.81
CA ILE A 107 -1.83 8.93 3.76
C ILE A 107 -1.24 7.71 4.46
N ALA A 108 -2.08 6.77 4.93
CA ALA A 108 -1.62 5.53 5.53
C ALA A 108 -0.69 4.75 4.59
N SER A 109 -1.08 4.59 3.33
CA SER A 109 -0.27 3.91 2.31
C SER A 109 1.08 4.60 2.07
N PHE A 110 1.11 5.94 1.97
CA PHE A 110 2.36 6.67 1.78
C PHE A 110 3.27 6.61 3.01
N LEU A 111 2.72 6.64 4.21
CA LEU A 111 3.50 6.50 5.44
C LEU A 111 4.14 5.12 5.55
N THR A 112 3.44 4.05 5.17
CA THR A 112 4.02 2.70 5.16
C THR A 112 5.16 2.59 4.15
N PHE A 113 5.01 3.16 2.95
CA PHE A 113 6.07 3.17 1.95
C PHE A 113 7.30 4.00 2.34
N ALA A 114 7.11 5.07 3.11
CA ALA A 114 8.22 5.92 3.55
C ALA A 114 9.22 5.19 4.46
N CYS A 115 8.80 4.12 5.13
CA CYS A 115 9.66 3.32 6.01
C CYS A 115 10.37 2.15 5.32
N LEU A 116 9.95 1.79 4.10
CA LEU A 116 10.54 0.65 3.41
C LEU A 116 11.86 1.04 2.75
N PRO A 117 12.98 0.36 3.07
CA PRO A 117 14.24 0.60 2.41
C PRO A 117 14.20 0.07 0.97
N VAL A 118 14.26 0.95 -0.01
CA VAL A 118 14.27 0.59 -1.43
C VAL A 118 15.66 0.14 -1.87
N SER A 119 16.69 0.85 -1.42
CA SER A 119 18.08 0.53 -1.70
C SER A 119 19.00 1.26 -0.70
N LYS A 120 20.28 0.88 -0.66
CA LYS A 120 21.30 1.63 0.09
C LYS A 120 21.37 3.09 -0.41
N GLY A 121 21.16 4.04 0.51
CA GLY A 121 21.15 5.47 0.17
C GLY A 121 19.86 5.95 -0.51
N LEU A 122 18.84 5.11 -0.66
CA LEU A 122 17.50 5.47 -1.11
C LEU A 122 16.47 5.04 -0.05
N GLU A 123 16.63 5.56 1.13
CA GLU A 123 15.76 5.38 2.29
C GLU A 123 15.22 6.74 2.68
N VAL A 124 13.88 6.87 2.82
CA VAL A 124 13.29 8.16 3.22
C VAL A 124 13.43 8.35 4.72
N LEU A 125 13.08 7.31 5.48
CA LEU A 125 13.09 7.34 6.94
C LEU A 125 13.59 5.99 7.47
N ASP A 126 14.76 5.97 8.06
CA ASP A 126 15.31 4.79 8.75
C ASP A 126 15.19 5.00 10.27
N PHE A 127 14.12 4.47 10.85
CA PHE A 127 13.86 4.56 12.27
C PHE A 127 14.33 3.31 13.02
N ASN A 128 14.87 3.50 14.22
CA ASN A 128 15.19 2.38 15.11
C ASN A 128 13.96 1.51 15.45
N VAL A 129 12.74 2.06 15.31
CA VAL A 129 11.46 1.40 15.54
C VAL A 129 10.63 1.31 14.25
N GLY A 130 11.28 1.14 13.10
CA GLY A 130 10.65 1.16 11.77
C GLY A 130 9.51 0.16 11.63
N VAL A 131 9.68 -1.07 12.12
CA VAL A 131 8.63 -2.11 12.10
C VAL A 131 7.38 -1.68 12.86
N PHE A 132 7.55 -1.10 14.05
CA PHE A 132 6.43 -0.61 14.85
C PHE A 132 5.71 0.56 14.17
N PHE A 133 6.47 1.48 13.57
CA PHE A 133 5.91 2.60 12.82
C PHE A 133 5.10 2.12 11.61
N LEU A 134 5.57 1.11 10.87
CA LEU A 134 4.86 0.53 9.74
C LEU A 134 3.49 -0.02 10.17
N LEU A 135 3.44 -0.81 11.25
CA LEU A 135 2.19 -1.35 11.78
C LEU A 135 1.25 -0.26 12.28
N ALA A 136 1.77 0.78 12.93
CA ALA A 136 0.96 1.91 13.37
C ALA A 136 0.42 2.74 12.20
N ALA A 137 1.19 2.89 11.13
CA ALA A 137 0.76 3.61 9.93
C ALA A 137 -0.32 2.84 9.14
N SER A 138 -0.23 1.50 9.05
CA SER A 138 -1.26 0.68 8.39
C SER A 138 -2.61 0.81 9.10
N SER A 139 -2.63 0.83 10.44
CA SER A 139 -3.86 0.97 11.23
C SER A 139 -4.63 2.28 10.96
N ILE A 140 -3.98 3.34 10.50
CA ILE A 140 -4.66 4.58 10.08
C ILE A 140 -5.59 4.31 8.89
N GLY A 141 -5.23 3.40 7.99
CA GLY A 141 -6.06 3.01 6.85
C GLY A 141 -7.39 2.42 7.26
N VAL A 142 -7.41 1.63 8.34
CA VAL A 142 -8.65 1.05 8.89
C VAL A 142 -9.62 2.13 9.36
N VAL A 143 -9.09 3.18 10.01
CA VAL A 143 -9.90 4.34 10.42
C VAL A 143 -10.52 5.01 9.20
N GLY A 144 -9.76 5.15 8.10
CA GLY A 144 -10.27 5.69 6.83
C GLY A 144 -11.45 4.90 6.28
N ILE A 145 -11.36 3.56 6.26
CA ILE A 145 -12.44 2.68 5.78
C ILE A 145 -13.70 2.81 6.67
N LEU A 146 -13.54 2.83 7.99
CA LEU A 146 -14.65 3.01 8.93
C LEU A 146 -15.33 4.38 8.74
N LEU A 147 -14.54 5.45 8.54
CA LEU A 147 -15.05 6.77 8.25
C LEU A 147 -15.80 6.83 6.92
N ALA A 148 -15.30 6.12 5.89
CA ALA A 148 -15.97 6.04 4.59
C ALA A 148 -17.38 5.45 4.69
N GLY A 149 -17.50 4.33 5.39
CA GLY A 149 -18.82 3.71 5.59
C GLY A 149 -19.76 4.53 6.46
N TRP A 150 -19.24 5.16 7.52
CA TRP A 150 -20.04 6.00 8.42
C TRP A 150 -20.57 7.26 7.71
N SER A 151 -19.70 7.98 7.00
CA SER A 151 -20.03 9.26 6.36
C SER A 151 -20.95 9.13 5.15
N SER A 152 -21.01 7.95 4.53
CA SER A 152 -21.85 7.67 3.35
C SER A 152 -23.35 7.69 3.64
N ASN A 153 -23.77 7.63 4.91
CA ASN A 153 -25.17 7.59 5.34
C ASN A 153 -26.01 6.49 4.63
N ASN A 154 -25.36 5.39 4.27
CA ASN A 154 -25.98 4.22 3.65
C ASN A 154 -25.82 3.00 4.55
N LYS A 155 -26.92 2.24 4.76
CA LYS A 155 -26.91 1.05 5.63
C LYS A 155 -25.96 -0.03 5.13
N PHE A 156 -25.91 -0.26 3.83
CA PHE A 156 -25.04 -1.27 3.23
C PHE A 156 -23.57 -0.86 3.33
N SER A 157 -23.27 0.41 3.10
CA SER A 157 -21.93 0.96 3.26
C SER A 157 -21.43 0.86 4.71
N LEU A 158 -22.29 1.18 5.69
CA LEU A 158 -21.95 1.06 7.10
C LEU A 158 -21.67 -0.39 7.51
N ILE A 159 -22.52 -1.35 7.10
CA ILE A 159 -22.31 -2.77 7.40
C ILE A 159 -21.03 -3.27 6.71
N GLY A 160 -20.79 -2.88 5.47
CA GLY A 160 -19.57 -3.21 4.74
C GLY A 160 -18.32 -2.71 5.46
N ALA A 161 -18.32 -1.45 5.91
CA ALA A 161 -17.21 -0.86 6.65
C ALA A 161 -16.96 -1.56 8.00
N MET A 162 -18.01 -1.92 8.74
CA MET A 162 -17.86 -2.66 10.00
C MET A 162 -17.29 -4.06 9.80
N ARG A 163 -17.74 -4.78 8.75
CA ARG A 163 -17.19 -6.09 8.38
C ARG A 163 -15.72 -5.98 7.95
N SER A 164 -15.40 -4.97 7.12
CA SER A 164 -14.04 -4.68 6.68
C SER A 164 -13.11 -4.37 7.86
N GLY A 165 -13.53 -3.45 8.73
CA GLY A 165 -12.74 -3.07 9.90
C GLY A 165 -12.48 -4.27 10.82
N ALA A 166 -13.49 -5.09 11.10
CA ALA A 166 -13.34 -6.29 11.93
C ALA A 166 -12.35 -7.30 11.29
N GLN A 167 -12.43 -7.51 9.97
CA GLN A 167 -11.51 -8.38 9.25
C GLN A 167 -10.08 -7.83 9.31
N ILE A 168 -9.86 -6.59 8.89
CA ILE A 168 -8.51 -6.01 8.80
C ILE A 168 -7.85 -5.98 10.17
N ILE A 169 -8.53 -5.51 11.23
CA ILE A 169 -7.99 -5.49 12.60
C ILE A 169 -7.58 -6.89 13.06
N SER A 170 -8.39 -7.92 12.78
CA SER A 170 -8.09 -9.29 13.18
C SER A 170 -6.84 -9.85 12.47
N TYR A 171 -6.69 -9.57 11.17
CA TYR A 171 -5.54 -10.05 10.39
C TYR A 171 -4.31 -9.16 10.56
N GLU A 172 -4.45 -7.87 10.84
CA GLU A 172 -3.35 -6.96 11.18
C GLU A 172 -2.62 -7.45 12.44
N LEU A 173 -3.34 -7.93 13.46
CA LEU A 173 -2.74 -8.54 14.63
C LEU A 173 -1.92 -9.78 14.26
N SER A 174 -2.45 -10.66 13.42
CA SER A 174 -1.75 -11.87 12.99
C SER A 174 -0.52 -11.55 12.13
N CYS A 175 -0.62 -10.54 11.25
CA CYS A 175 0.47 -10.00 10.45
C CYS A 175 1.57 -9.43 11.35
N GLY A 176 1.20 -8.58 12.31
CA GLY A 176 2.13 -7.98 13.27
C GLY A 176 2.87 -9.02 14.11
N LEU A 177 2.19 -10.06 14.62
CA LEU A 177 2.82 -11.15 15.36
C LEU A 177 3.79 -11.96 14.48
N SER A 178 3.46 -12.19 13.22
CA SER A 178 4.38 -12.87 12.30
C SER A 178 5.63 -12.04 12.00
N ILE A 179 5.50 -10.72 11.84
CA ILE A 179 6.64 -9.81 11.68
C ILE A 179 7.47 -9.75 12.98
N LEU A 180 6.83 -9.79 14.15
CA LEU A 180 7.52 -9.79 15.44
C LEU A 180 8.46 -11.00 15.59
N THR A 181 8.18 -12.13 14.97
CA THR A 181 9.12 -13.27 14.97
C THR A 181 10.45 -12.92 14.31
N MET A 182 10.43 -12.09 13.25
CA MET A 182 11.64 -11.60 12.59
C MET A 182 12.41 -10.62 13.49
N VAL A 183 11.69 -9.73 14.18
CA VAL A 183 12.28 -8.81 15.16
C VAL A 183 12.97 -9.57 16.29
N VAL A 184 12.36 -10.64 16.80
CA VAL A 184 12.95 -11.48 17.84
C VAL A 184 14.21 -12.21 17.34
N LEU A 185 14.21 -12.70 16.10
CA LEU A 185 15.37 -13.37 15.50
C LEU A 185 16.55 -12.42 15.28
N MET A 186 16.28 -11.17 14.94
CA MET A 186 17.32 -10.17 14.64
C MET A 186 17.73 -9.34 15.86
N GLY A 187 16.83 -9.19 16.85
CA GLY A 187 17.05 -8.30 18.00
C GLY A 187 16.93 -6.81 17.66
N THR A 188 16.41 -6.44 16.50
CA THR A 188 16.25 -5.06 16.03
C THR A 188 14.91 -4.84 15.33
N MET A 189 14.38 -3.61 15.39
CA MET A 189 13.18 -3.19 14.67
C MET A 189 13.50 -2.30 13.46
N GLN A 190 14.77 -2.05 13.19
CA GLN A 190 15.23 -1.22 12.08
C GLN A 190 15.26 -2.04 10.79
N PHE A 191 14.58 -1.56 9.74
CA PHE A 191 14.48 -2.30 8.48
C PHE A 191 15.82 -2.50 7.77
N SER A 192 16.69 -1.50 7.78
CA SER A 192 18.03 -1.57 7.16
C SER A 192 18.86 -2.71 7.78
N GLU A 193 18.82 -2.87 9.10
CA GLU A 193 19.53 -3.94 9.81
C GLU A 193 18.90 -5.31 9.54
N ILE A 194 17.56 -5.40 9.49
CA ILE A 194 16.86 -6.65 9.16
C ILE A 194 17.21 -7.10 7.73
N VAL A 195 17.28 -6.17 6.78
CA VAL A 195 17.70 -6.47 5.39
C VAL A 195 19.16 -6.88 5.34
N ALA A 196 20.05 -6.17 6.05
CA ALA A 196 21.46 -6.50 6.10
C ALA A 196 21.73 -7.89 6.72
N GLY A 197 20.98 -8.28 7.74
CA GLY A 197 21.08 -9.60 8.37
C GLY A 197 20.64 -10.77 7.48
N GLN A 198 19.93 -10.48 6.38
CA GLN A 198 19.56 -11.48 5.37
C GLN A 198 20.56 -11.62 4.21
N ALA A 199 21.67 -10.91 4.24
CA ALA A 199 22.69 -10.95 3.17
C ALA A 199 23.23 -12.38 2.92
N ASP A 200 23.38 -13.18 3.99
CA ASP A 200 23.87 -14.58 3.89
C ASP A 200 22.77 -15.62 3.68
N GLY A 201 21.53 -15.21 3.49
CA GLY A 201 20.37 -16.10 3.23
C GLY A 201 19.10 -15.67 4.00
N TRP A 202 17.98 -16.04 3.43
CA TRP A 202 16.65 -15.63 3.93
C TRP A 202 16.31 -16.28 5.27
N PHE A 203 15.70 -15.52 6.17
CA PHE A 203 15.28 -16.02 7.48
C PHE A 203 14.27 -17.16 7.45
N ILE A 204 13.48 -17.28 6.39
CA ILE A 204 12.58 -18.42 6.17
C ILE A 204 13.31 -19.75 6.31
N PHE A 205 14.55 -19.82 5.83
CA PHE A 205 15.38 -21.03 5.86
C PHE A 205 16.31 -21.08 7.09
N LYS A 206 16.82 -19.90 7.53
CA LYS A 206 17.72 -19.80 8.69
C LYS A 206 17.00 -19.87 10.05
N GLY A 207 15.78 -19.34 10.12
CA GLY A 207 14.98 -19.25 11.35
C GLY A 207 14.27 -20.56 11.72
N HIS A 208 14.59 -21.65 11.05
CA HIS A 208 14.03 -22.98 11.28
C HIS A 208 12.49 -23.01 11.18
N ILE A 209 11.85 -23.95 11.90
CA ILE A 209 10.39 -24.16 11.86
C ILE A 209 9.58 -22.94 12.25
N PRO A 210 9.91 -22.15 13.30
CA PRO A 210 9.13 -20.97 13.67
C PRO A 210 9.06 -19.90 12.59
N ALA A 211 10.16 -19.63 11.88
CA ALA A 211 10.19 -18.64 10.82
C ALA A 211 9.36 -19.08 9.59
N LEU A 212 9.38 -20.37 9.26
CA LEU A 212 8.55 -20.92 8.20
C LEU A 212 7.05 -20.80 8.52
N ILE A 213 6.66 -21.14 9.76
CA ILE A 213 5.26 -21.00 10.21
C ILE A 213 4.84 -19.52 10.18
N ALA A 214 5.67 -18.61 10.70
CA ALA A 214 5.41 -17.19 10.67
C ALA A 214 5.24 -16.66 9.24
N PHE A 215 6.05 -17.13 8.29
CA PHE A 215 5.93 -16.78 6.89
C PHE A 215 4.59 -17.22 6.27
N ILE A 216 4.14 -18.43 6.56
CA ILE A 216 2.84 -18.93 6.07
C ILE A 216 1.70 -18.10 6.67
N ILE A 217 1.75 -17.80 7.97
CA ILE A 217 0.75 -16.95 8.63
C ILE A 217 0.74 -15.56 8.00
N TYR A 218 1.93 -14.99 7.75
CA TYR A 218 2.07 -13.69 7.09
C TYR A 218 1.44 -13.67 5.69
N LEU A 219 1.65 -14.70 4.88
CA LEU A 219 1.05 -14.81 3.54
C LEU A 219 -0.48 -14.85 3.60
N ILE A 220 -1.04 -15.61 4.55
CA ILE A 220 -2.50 -15.70 4.71
C ILE A 220 -3.06 -14.37 5.21
N ALA A 221 -2.43 -13.77 6.23
CA ALA A 221 -2.85 -12.49 6.78
C ALA A 221 -2.73 -11.35 5.75
N GLY A 222 -1.65 -11.30 4.98
CA GLY A 222 -1.46 -10.32 3.92
C GLY A 222 -2.49 -10.45 2.79
N ASN A 223 -2.89 -11.68 2.44
CA ASN A 223 -3.98 -11.88 1.47
C ASN A 223 -5.33 -11.38 2.03
N ALA A 224 -5.59 -11.54 3.31
CA ALA A 224 -6.80 -11.03 3.96
C ALA A 224 -6.80 -9.50 4.08
N GLU A 225 -5.64 -8.88 4.30
CA GLU A 225 -5.47 -7.42 4.36
C GLU A 225 -5.72 -6.75 3.00
N THR A 226 -5.39 -7.45 1.89
CA THR A 226 -5.66 -6.97 0.54
C THR A 226 -7.10 -7.16 0.08
N ASN A 227 -8.00 -7.65 0.94
CA ASN A 227 -9.41 -7.91 0.65
C ASN A 227 -9.64 -8.78 -0.59
N ARG A 228 -8.74 -9.76 -0.82
CA ARG A 228 -8.84 -10.69 -1.95
C ARG A 228 -9.54 -11.98 -1.56
N GLY A 229 -10.24 -12.60 -2.50
CA GLY A 229 -10.88 -13.89 -2.28
C GLY A 229 -9.91 -14.96 -1.74
N PRO A 230 -10.26 -15.69 -0.67
CA PRO A 230 -11.60 -15.85 -0.07
C PRO A 230 -11.96 -14.82 1.03
N PHE A 231 -11.16 -13.78 1.25
CA PHE A 231 -11.34 -12.78 2.32
C PHE A 231 -12.00 -11.49 1.79
N ASP A 232 -13.03 -11.62 0.98
CA ASP A 232 -13.73 -10.52 0.31
C ASP A 232 -15.01 -10.07 1.06
N LEU A 233 -14.94 -10.02 2.39
CA LEU A 233 -16.06 -9.55 3.22
C LEU A 233 -16.36 -8.04 3.06
N PRO A 234 -15.37 -7.17 2.80
CA PRO A 234 -15.60 -5.73 2.65
C PRO A 234 -16.43 -5.35 1.44
N GLU A 235 -16.22 -6.02 0.33
CA GLU A 235 -16.89 -5.72 -0.95
C GLU A 235 -18.18 -6.53 -1.06
N ALA A 236 -18.15 -7.82 -0.77
CA ALA A 236 -19.27 -8.77 -0.75
C ALA A 236 -20.36 -8.41 -1.76
N GLU A 237 -19.99 -8.29 -3.05
CA GLU A 237 -20.87 -7.78 -4.13
C GLU A 237 -22.24 -8.48 -4.18
N SER A 238 -22.27 -9.76 -3.85
CA SER A 238 -23.52 -10.54 -3.81
C SER A 238 -24.46 -10.20 -2.65
N GLU A 239 -23.95 -9.59 -1.57
CA GLU A 239 -24.71 -9.30 -0.35
C GLU A 239 -24.90 -7.79 -0.11
N LEU A 240 -23.89 -6.97 -0.36
CA LEU A 240 -23.80 -5.57 0.04
C LEU A 240 -23.62 -4.59 -1.13
N THR A 241 -23.90 -5.01 -2.36
CA THR A 241 -23.74 -4.23 -3.59
C THR A 241 -22.28 -3.96 -3.93
N ALA A 242 -21.59 -3.09 -3.20
CA ALA A 242 -20.17 -2.81 -3.32
C ALA A 242 -19.52 -2.48 -1.95
N GLY A 243 -20.15 -2.96 -0.87
CA GLY A 243 -19.60 -2.77 0.48
C GLY A 243 -19.46 -1.31 0.90
N TYR A 244 -18.32 -0.96 1.54
CA TYR A 244 -18.09 0.36 2.10
C TYR A 244 -17.95 1.48 1.06
N HIS A 245 -17.58 1.17 -0.19
CA HIS A 245 -17.45 2.15 -1.28
C HIS A 245 -18.66 2.25 -2.20
N THR A 246 -19.80 1.72 -1.79
CA THR A 246 -21.04 1.74 -2.61
C THR A 246 -21.40 3.15 -3.11
N GLU A 247 -21.16 4.18 -2.30
CA GLU A 247 -21.52 5.56 -2.61
C GLU A 247 -20.36 6.37 -3.25
N TYR A 248 -19.15 5.81 -3.28
CA TYR A 248 -18.01 6.50 -3.86
C TYR A 248 -18.00 6.38 -5.39
N SER A 249 -17.63 7.45 -6.09
CA SER A 249 -17.53 7.51 -7.55
C SER A 249 -16.24 8.18 -8.00
N GLY A 250 -15.82 7.92 -9.26
CA GLY A 250 -14.63 8.53 -9.83
C GLY A 250 -13.38 8.25 -9.05
N MET A 251 -12.59 9.29 -8.76
CA MET A 251 -11.34 9.20 -8.01
C MET A 251 -11.51 8.77 -6.54
N GLY A 252 -12.68 9.00 -5.94
CA GLY A 252 -12.94 8.58 -4.57
C GLY A 252 -13.12 7.07 -4.40
N PHE A 253 -13.41 6.35 -5.50
CA PHE A 253 -13.53 4.90 -5.53
C PHE A 253 -12.19 4.18 -5.79
N GLY A 254 -11.27 4.79 -6.49
CA GLY A 254 -9.97 4.22 -6.91
C GLY A 254 -8.88 4.56 -5.96
#